data_5f5f25a8c7187e40efb162be7a388de7
#
_entry.id   5f5f25a8c7187e40efb162be7a388de7
#
_cell.length_a   1.000
_cell.length_b   1.000
_cell.length_c   1.000
_cell.angle_alpha   90.00
_cell.angle_beta   90.00
_cell.angle_gamma   90.00
#
_symmetry.space_group_name_H-M   'P 1'
#
loop_
_entity.id
_entity.type
_entity.pdbx_description
1 polymer ?
#
loop_
_entity_poly.entity_id
_entity_poly.type
_entity_poly.pdbx_seq_one_letter_code
_entity_poly.pdbx_strand_id
1 'polypeptide(L)'
;MASIPVDPSAFATFDMQELSADLFDAGLESAGDELAVVFFWGFDCFNCEIAKKAMLARPDAIRALGLRWFHSNVYEHRELGRRFLLHGVPTWFFFHRGKRLGRATGWHGLAQFEAAVAAAREKIRAASGRDAVQAVRSMRDASESETRGHATGPAIGKN
;
A
#
# COMPACT_ATOMS: atom_id res chain seq x y z
N MET A 1 -36.62 8.74 -4.48
CA MET A 1 -35.76 8.53 -3.32
C MET A 1 -34.66 9.58 -3.32
N ALA A 2 -34.42 10.20 -2.19
CA ALA A 2 -33.31 11.16 -2.08
C ALA A 2 -31.98 10.42 -2.09
N SER A 3 -31.04 10.90 -2.92
CA SER A 3 -29.65 10.41 -2.91
C SER A 3 -28.95 10.76 -1.61
N ILE A 4 -28.09 9.90 -1.14
CA ILE A 4 -27.21 10.20 0.01
C ILE A 4 -26.12 11.16 -0.46
N PRO A 5 -26.06 12.39 0.10
CA PRO A 5 -25.06 13.35 -0.33
C PRO A 5 -23.66 12.88 0.08
N VAL A 6 -22.68 13.15 -0.76
CA VAL A 6 -21.27 12.89 -0.49
C VAL A 6 -20.72 14.04 0.35
N ASP A 7 -20.25 13.72 1.56
CA ASP A 7 -19.56 14.69 2.40
C ASP A 7 -18.04 14.65 2.07
N PRO A 8 -17.46 15.75 1.56
CA PRO A 8 -16.05 15.77 1.20
C PRO A 8 -15.09 16.05 2.36
N SER A 9 -15.62 16.26 3.58
CA SER A 9 -14.82 16.71 4.73
C SER A 9 -13.67 15.76 5.07
N ALA A 10 -13.87 14.44 5.00
CA ALA A 10 -12.82 13.47 5.28
C ALA A 10 -11.69 13.55 4.25
N PHE A 11 -12.02 13.76 2.99
CA PHE A 11 -11.00 13.90 1.93
C PHE A 11 -10.10 15.10 2.19
N ALA A 12 -10.69 16.23 2.57
CA ALA A 12 -9.95 17.45 2.89
C ALA A 12 -9.16 17.32 4.20
N THR A 13 -9.79 16.77 5.25
CA THR A 13 -9.17 16.65 6.58
C THR A 13 -7.93 15.77 6.58
N PHE A 14 -7.92 14.70 5.80
CA PHE A 14 -6.82 13.76 5.72
C PHE A 14 -5.96 13.92 4.45
N ASP A 15 -6.13 15.02 3.72
CA ASP A 15 -5.40 15.31 2.48
C ASP A 15 -5.43 14.14 1.49
N MET A 16 -6.59 13.54 1.31
CA MET A 16 -6.76 12.41 0.41
C MET A 16 -6.71 12.87 -1.05
N GLN A 17 -5.72 12.38 -1.79
CA GLN A 17 -5.62 12.62 -3.22
C GLN A 17 -6.56 11.71 -3.99
N GLU A 18 -7.35 12.27 -4.89
CA GLU A 18 -8.22 11.48 -5.77
C GLU A 18 -7.40 10.72 -6.82
N LEU A 19 -7.73 9.44 -7.02
CA LEU A 19 -7.14 8.61 -8.07
C LEU A 19 -8.20 8.20 -9.08
N SER A 20 -8.01 8.58 -10.34
CA SER A 20 -8.78 8.06 -11.47
C SER A 20 -8.23 6.70 -11.91
N ALA A 21 -9.01 5.98 -12.71
CA ALA A 21 -8.57 4.70 -13.28
C ALA A 21 -7.29 4.85 -14.11
N ASP A 22 -7.22 5.90 -14.92
CA ASP A 22 -6.09 6.16 -15.83
C ASP A 22 -4.80 6.54 -15.10
N LEU A 23 -4.91 7.23 -13.96
CA LEU A 23 -3.78 7.78 -13.23
C LEU A 23 -3.52 7.04 -11.92
N PHE A 24 -4.13 5.87 -11.74
CA PHE A 24 -4.05 5.14 -10.47
C PHE A 24 -2.62 4.79 -10.08
N ASP A 25 -1.91 4.11 -10.97
CA ASP A 25 -0.53 3.64 -10.68
C ASP A 25 0.45 4.82 -10.54
N ALA A 26 0.36 5.80 -11.42
CA ALA A 26 1.19 7.00 -11.33
C ALA A 26 0.91 7.79 -10.03
N GLY A 27 -0.35 7.86 -9.61
CA GLY A 27 -0.74 8.49 -8.35
C GLY A 27 -0.16 7.76 -7.14
N LEU A 28 -0.23 6.43 -7.13
CA LEU A 28 0.37 5.62 -6.06
C LEU A 28 1.90 5.80 -5.98
N GLU A 29 2.58 5.91 -7.11
CA GLU A 29 4.02 6.15 -7.14
C GLU A 29 4.41 7.44 -6.44
N SER A 30 3.51 8.44 -6.41
CA SER A 30 3.75 9.70 -5.71
C SER A 30 3.93 9.54 -4.20
N ALA A 31 3.50 8.43 -3.62
CA ALA A 31 3.68 8.12 -2.20
C ALA A 31 5.13 7.74 -1.86
N GLY A 32 5.95 7.40 -2.84
CA GLY A 32 7.35 6.99 -2.61
C GLY A 32 7.45 5.81 -1.66
N ASP A 33 8.19 5.97 -0.57
CA ASP A 33 8.41 4.95 0.45
C ASP A 33 7.37 4.95 1.56
N GLU A 34 6.38 5.84 1.52
CA GLU A 34 5.33 5.89 2.52
C GLU A 34 4.36 4.73 2.36
N LEU A 35 3.77 4.29 3.47
CA LEU A 35 2.64 3.38 3.43
C LEU A 35 1.42 4.13 2.90
N ALA A 36 0.98 3.75 1.71
CA ALA A 36 -0.19 4.33 1.07
C ALA A 36 -1.45 3.54 1.39
N VAL A 37 -2.54 4.25 1.53
CA VAL A 37 -3.87 3.65 1.65
C VAL A 37 -4.80 4.27 0.63
N VAL A 38 -5.56 3.45 -0.08
CA VAL A 38 -6.59 3.89 -1.01
C VAL A 38 -7.95 3.55 -0.43
N PHE A 39 -8.74 4.58 -0.18
CA PHE A 39 -10.12 4.47 0.22
C PHE A 39 -11.02 4.38 -1.02
N PHE A 40 -11.55 3.20 -1.26
CA PHE A 40 -12.54 2.98 -2.32
C PHE A 40 -13.93 3.20 -1.76
N TRP A 41 -14.68 4.06 -2.42
CA TRP A 41 -16.02 4.45 -2.02
C TRP A 41 -16.95 4.56 -3.25
N GLY A 42 -18.19 4.88 -3.07
CA GLY A 42 -19.15 5.07 -4.15
C GLY A 42 -20.25 6.04 -3.78
N PHE A 43 -21.00 6.48 -4.79
CA PHE A 43 -22.20 7.29 -4.60
C PHE A 43 -23.27 6.48 -3.86
N ASP A 44 -24.16 7.17 -3.17
CA ASP A 44 -25.27 6.57 -2.42
C ASP A 44 -24.84 5.44 -1.46
N CYS A 45 -23.67 5.56 -0.89
CA CYS A 45 -23.10 4.57 0.00
C CYS A 45 -23.21 5.03 1.45
N PHE A 46 -24.26 4.58 2.13
CA PHE A 46 -24.49 4.91 3.54
C PHE A 46 -23.31 4.50 4.43
N ASN A 47 -22.80 3.29 4.24
CA ASN A 47 -21.67 2.79 5.03
C ASN A 47 -20.37 3.56 4.75
N CYS A 48 -20.19 4.11 3.55
CA CYS A 48 -19.06 4.99 3.25
C CYS A 48 -19.15 6.30 4.04
N GLU A 49 -20.35 6.89 4.13
CA GLU A 49 -20.57 8.11 4.89
C GLU A 49 -20.39 7.87 6.39
N ILE A 50 -20.85 6.73 6.91
CA ILE A 50 -20.62 6.33 8.32
C ILE A 50 -19.12 6.19 8.60
N ALA A 51 -18.37 5.52 7.72
CA ALA A 51 -16.92 5.35 7.87
C ALA A 51 -16.20 6.70 7.91
N LYS A 52 -16.54 7.60 7.00
CA LYS A 52 -15.98 8.97 6.98
C LYS A 52 -16.28 9.73 8.26
N LYS A 53 -17.51 9.67 8.77
CA LYS A 53 -17.89 10.30 10.05
C LYS A 53 -17.10 9.72 11.22
N ALA A 54 -16.93 8.41 11.26
CA ALA A 54 -16.17 7.74 12.31
C ALA A 54 -14.71 8.18 12.31
N MET A 55 -14.10 8.30 11.13
CA MET A 55 -12.73 8.81 10.99
C MET A 55 -12.62 10.27 11.44
N LEU A 56 -13.57 11.11 11.05
CA LEU A 56 -13.64 12.53 11.44
C LEU A 56 -13.88 12.73 12.94
N ALA A 57 -14.47 11.76 13.64
CA ALA A 57 -14.63 11.80 15.09
C ALA A 57 -13.31 11.63 15.85
N ARG A 58 -12.30 11.04 15.22
CA ARG A 58 -10.97 10.79 15.82
C ARG A 58 -9.85 11.20 14.85
N PRO A 59 -9.82 12.47 14.42
CA PRO A 59 -8.90 12.90 13.37
C PRO A 59 -7.43 12.76 13.77
N ASP A 60 -7.10 13.04 15.03
CA ASP A 60 -5.73 12.93 15.52
C ASP A 60 -5.22 11.47 15.51
N ALA A 61 -6.09 10.52 15.87
CA ALA A 61 -5.76 9.11 15.83
C ALA A 61 -5.53 8.62 14.39
N ILE A 62 -6.34 9.07 13.45
CA ILE A 62 -6.18 8.75 12.03
C ILE A 62 -4.88 9.35 11.49
N ARG A 63 -4.59 10.61 11.78
CA ARG A 63 -3.32 11.26 11.36
C ARG A 63 -2.09 10.60 11.99
N ALA A 64 -2.21 10.15 13.23
CA ALA A 64 -1.11 9.45 13.93
C ALA A 64 -0.70 8.14 13.27
N LEU A 65 -1.53 7.56 12.39
CA LEU A 65 -1.18 6.36 11.62
C LEU A 65 -0.08 6.62 10.58
N GLY A 66 0.15 7.89 10.20
CA GLY A 66 1.23 8.26 9.30
C GLY A 66 1.08 7.70 7.88
N LEU A 67 -0.15 7.67 7.38
CA LEU A 67 -0.46 7.12 6.06
C LEU A 67 -0.47 8.21 4.98
N ARG A 68 -0.09 7.82 3.77
CA ARG A 68 -0.35 8.62 2.57
C ARG A 68 -1.74 8.23 2.05
N TRP A 69 -2.68 9.16 2.08
CA TRP A 69 -4.08 8.90 1.78
C TRP A 69 -4.44 9.19 0.33
N PHE A 70 -5.18 8.25 -0.24
CA PHE A 70 -5.81 8.38 -1.55
C PHE A 70 -7.28 7.93 -1.45
N HIS A 71 -8.10 8.39 -2.39
CA HIS A 71 -9.46 7.90 -2.51
C HIS A 71 -9.86 7.75 -3.98
N SER A 72 -10.81 6.88 -4.25
CA SER A 72 -11.37 6.71 -5.58
C SER A 72 -12.83 6.27 -5.50
N ASN A 73 -13.67 6.91 -6.33
CA ASN A 73 -15.05 6.52 -6.51
C ASN A 73 -15.15 5.38 -7.53
N VAL A 74 -15.42 4.18 -7.05
CA VAL A 74 -15.44 2.98 -7.93
C VAL A 74 -16.70 2.87 -8.77
N TYR A 75 -17.73 3.67 -8.53
CA TYR A 75 -18.90 3.77 -9.41
C TYR A 75 -18.63 4.67 -10.62
N GLU A 76 -17.71 5.60 -10.48
CA GLU A 76 -17.20 6.43 -11.55
C GLU A 76 -16.05 5.74 -12.30
N HIS A 77 -15.17 5.06 -11.57
CA HIS A 77 -14.02 4.33 -12.10
C HIS A 77 -14.20 2.82 -11.96
N ARG A 78 -15.14 2.27 -12.71
CA ARG A 78 -15.57 0.87 -12.61
C ARG A 78 -14.44 -0.14 -12.88
N GLU A 79 -13.45 0.24 -13.69
CA GLU A 79 -12.28 -0.58 -13.98
C GLU A 79 -11.50 -0.91 -12.72
N LEU A 80 -11.44 0.02 -11.77
CA LEU A 80 -10.75 -0.21 -10.48
C LEU A 80 -11.48 -1.25 -9.64
N GLY A 81 -12.80 -1.23 -9.64
CA GLY A 81 -13.60 -2.25 -8.95
C GLY A 81 -13.33 -3.65 -9.48
N ARG A 82 -13.19 -3.79 -10.79
CA ARG A 82 -12.85 -5.07 -11.44
C ARG A 82 -11.41 -5.48 -11.17
N ARG A 83 -10.48 -4.54 -11.34
CA ARG A 83 -9.03 -4.77 -11.13
C ARG A 83 -8.73 -5.30 -9.73
N PHE A 84 -9.36 -4.72 -8.71
CA PHE A 84 -9.12 -5.06 -7.32
C PHE A 84 -10.13 -6.06 -6.74
N LEU A 85 -11.01 -6.60 -7.58
CA LEU A 85 -12.05 -7.56 -7.18
C LEU A 85 -12.86 -7.05 -5.99
N LEU A 86 -13.34 -5.82 -6.09
CA LEU A 86 -14.13 -5.20 -5.04
C LEU A 86 -15.56 -5.76 -5.07
N HIS A 87 -15.98 -6.34 -3.96
CA HIS A 87 -17.33 -6.85 -3.77
C HIS A 87 -18.25 -5.88 -3.04
N GLY A 88 -17.70 -4.77 -2.59
CA GLY A 88 -18.45 -3.74 -1.88
C GLY A 88 -17.57 -2.59 -1.44
N VAL A 89 -18.22 -1.51 -1.03
CA VAL A 89 -17.60 -0.32 -0.48
C VAL A 89 -18.25 0.02 0.86
N PRO A 90 -17.54 0.62 1.81
CA PRO A 90 -16.15 1.08 1.74
C PRO A 90 -15.14 -0.06 1.83
N THR A 91 -14.02 0.08 1.14
CA THR A 91 -12.88 -0.84 1.23
C THR A 91 -11.59 -0.01 1.17
N TRP A 92 -10.63 -0.36 2.00
CA TRP A 92 -9.30 0.27 2.02
C TRP A 92 -8.27 -0.74 1.57
N PHE A 93 -7.41 -0.34 0.63
CA PHE A 93 -6.26 -1.13 0.21
C PHE A 93 -4.98 -0.45 0.65
N PHE A 94 -4.04 -1.23 1.17
CA PHE A 94 -2.73 -0.77 1.60
C PHE A 94 -1.69 -1.12 0.56
N PHE A 95 -0.85 -0.14 0.22
CA PHE A 95 0.22 -0.29 -0.77
C PHE A 95 1.54 0.25 -0.24
N HIS A 96 2.61 -0.40 -0.64
CA HIS A 96 3.96 0.10 -0.43
C HIS A 96 4.74 -0.04 -1.73
N ARG A 97 5.26 1.07 -2.23
CA ARG A 97 5.97 1.13 -3.52
C ARG A 97 5.17 0.48 -4.66
N GLY A 98 3.89 0.76 -4.71
CA GLY A 98 2.96 0.21 -5.70
C GLY A 98 2.53 -1.24 -5.48
N LYS A 99 3.09 -1.93 -4.50
CA LYS A 99 2.74 -3.32 -4.17
C LYS A 99 1.63 -3.37 -3.14
N ARG A 100 0.58 -4.15 -3.45
CA ARG A 100 -0.52 -4.37 -2.51
C ARG A 100 -0.08 -5.22 -1.32
N LEU A 101 -0.34 -4.73 -0.11
CA LEU A 101 -0.01 -5.41 1.15
C LEU A 101 -1.21 -6.08 1.80
N GLY A 102 -2.41 -5.52 1.62
CA GLY A 102 -3.60 -6.03 2.25
C GLY A 102 -4.78 -5.11 2.03
N ARG A 103 -5.92 -5.48 2.60
CA ARG A 103 -7.14 -4.68 2.54
C ARG A 103 -7.95 -4.80 3.82
N ALA A 104 -8.76 -3.76 4.09
CA ALA A 104 -9.81 -3.77 5.10
C ALA A 104 -11.13 -3.52 4.38
N THR A 105 -12.10 -4.40 4.55
CA THR A 105 -13.42 -4.31 3.94
C THR A 105 -14.45 -3.91 5.00
N GLY A 106 -15.16 -2.81 4.74
CA GLY A 106 -16.09 -2.23 5.70
C GLY A 106 -15.39 -1.54 6.86
N TRP A 107 -16.11 -0.65 7.54
CA TRP A 107 -15.60 0.00 8.74
C TRP A 107 -16.07 -0.75 9.99
N HIS A 108 -15.14 -1.31 10.72
CA HIS A 108 -15.40 -2.10 11.94
C HIS A 108 -14.77 -1.47 13.19
N GLY A 109 -14.55 -0.17 13.13
CA GLY A 109 -13.96 0.59 14.22
C GLY A 109 -12.48 0.89 14.05
N LEU A 110 -12.03 1.89 14.82
CA LEU A 110 -10.65 2.38 14.73
C LEU A 110 -9.62 1.29 15.09
N ALA A 111 -9.88 0.52 16.14
CA ALA A 111 -8.95 -0.53 16.58
C ALA A 111 -8.67 -1.57 15.49
N GLN A 112 -9.68 -1.99 14.75
CA GLN A 112 -9.49 -2.91 13.62
C GLN A 112 -8.73 -2.26 12.46
N PHE A 113 -8.98 -1.00 12.20
CA PHE A 113 -8.24 -0.26 11.18
C PHE A 113 -6.76 -0.09 11.57
N GLU A 114 -6.49 0.27 12.82
CA GLU A 114 -5.14 0.33 13.35
C GLU A 114 -4.42 -1.02 13.24
N ALA A 115 -5.11 -2.12 13.53
CA ALA A 115 -4.56 -3.47 13.38
C ALA A 115 -4.22 -3.79 11.92
N ALA A 116 -5.05 -3.39 10.97
CA ALA A 116 -4.77 -3.56 9.55
C ALA A 116 -3.53 -2.76 9.09
N VAL A 117 -3.38 -1.53 9.59
CA VAL A 117 -2.19 -0.71 9.35
C VAL A 117 -0.94 -1.36 9.93
N ALA A 118 -1.03 -1.86 11.16
CA ALA A 118 0.09 -2.55 11.82
C ALA A 118 0.52 -3.81 11.05
N ALA A 119 -0.45 -4.58 10.55
CA ALA A 119 -0.19 -5.76 9.71
C ALA A 119 0.51 -5.38 8.39
N ALA A 120 0.10 -4.30 7.75
CA ALA A 120 0.74 -3.79 6.54
C ALA A 120 2.19 -3.35 6.82
N ARG A 121 2.44 -2.64 7.91
CA ARG A 121 3.79 -2.23 8.32
C ARG A 121 4.69 -3.43 8.64
N GLU A 122 4.13 -4.48 9.23
CA GLU A 122 4.88 -5.71 9.50
C GLU A 122 5.33 -6.38 8.20
N LYS A 123 4.49 -6.40 7.18
CA LYS A 123 4.85 -6.92 5.85
C LYS A 123 5.99 -6.12 5.21
N ILE A 124 6.02 -4.81 5.39
CA ILE A 124 7.11 -3.95 4.92
C ILE A 124 8.42 -4.32 5.63
N ARG A 125 8.39 -4.45 6.95
CA ARG A 125 9.58 -4.84 7.73
C ARG A 125 10.11 -6.22 7.33
N ALA A 126 9.22 -7.20 7.17
CA ALA A 126 9.57 -8.55 6.76
C ALA A 126 10.21 -8.58 5.36
N ALA A 127 9.67 -7.81 4.40
CA ALA A 127 10.23 -7.67 3.06
C ALA A 127 11.61 -7.02 3.09
N SER A 128 11.80 -5.94 3.88
CA SER A 128 13.09 -5.26 4.05
C SER A 128 14.13 -6.20 4.66
N GLY A 129 13.76 -7.02 5.64
CA GLY A 129 14.62 -8.02 6.24
C GLY A 129 15.07 -9.09 5.24
N ARG A 130 14.16 -9.58 4.40
CA ARG A 130 14.48 -10.53 3.33
C ARG A 130 15.42 -9.93 2.29
N ASP A 131 15.20 -8.70 1.88
CA ASP A 131 16.04 -7.99 0.91
C ASP A 131 17.46 -7.78 1.46
N ALA A 132 17.60 -7.44 2.75
CA ALA A 132 18.91 -7.32 3.40
C ALA A 132 19.66 -8.65 3.45
N VAL A 133 18.99 -9.75 3.79
CA VAL A 133 19.58 -11.10 3.80
C VAL A 133 20.02 -11.51 2.40
N GLN A 134 19.20 -11.24 1.38
CA GLN A 134 19.53 -11.56 0.00
C GLN A 134 20.75 -10.76 -0.51
N ALA A 135 20.83 -9.48 -0.15
CA ALA A 135 21.97 -8.63 -0.51
C ALA A 135 23.28 -9.17 0.09
N VAL A 136 23.26 -9.59 1.36
CA VAL A 136 24.43 -10.21 2.03
C VAL A 136 24.83 -11.53 1.35
N ARG A 137 23.87 -12.37 1.01
CA ARG A 137 24.13 -13.62 0.26
C ARG A 137 24.80 -13.36 -1.09
N SER A 138 24.27 -12.40 -1.85
CA SER A 138 24.81 -12.03 -3.17
C SER A 138 26.25 -11.53 -3.08
N MET A 139 26.59 -10.74 -2.06
CA MET A 139 27.95 -10.28 -1.79
C MET A 139 28.88 -11.45 -1.44
N ARG A 140 28.41 -12.39 -0.66
CA ARG A 140 29.15 -13.59 -0.26
C ARG A 140 29.49 -14.48 -1.47
N ASP A 141 28.49 -14.75 -2.31
CA ASP A 141 28.65 -15.55 -3.52
C ASP A 141 29.60 -14.90 -4.50
N ALA A 142 29.56 -13.58 -4.65
CA ALA A 142 30.50 -12.82 -5.49
C ALA A 142 31.92 -12.95 -4.98
N SER A 143 32.19 -12.86 -3.66
CA SER A 143 33.53 -13.00 -3.10
C SER A 143 34.07 -14.42 -3.19
N GLU A 144 33.23 -15.44 -3.09
CA GLU A 144 33.63 -16.84 -3.27
C GLU A 144 33.95 -17.18 -4.72
N SER A 145 33.32 -16.57 -5.70
CA SER A 145 33.61 -16.76 -7.12
C SER A 145 34.94 -16.12 -7.52
N GLU A 146 35.31 -15.00 -6.92
CA GLU A 146 36.63 -14.37 -7.17
C GLU A 146 37.80 -15.20 -6.61
N THR A 147 37.63 -15.82 -5.44
CA THR A 147 38.66 -16.69 -4.85
C THR A 147 38.86 -18.00 -5.62
N ARG A 148 37.86 -18.51 -6.31
CA ARG A 148 38.01 -19.71 -7.18
C ARG A 148 38.67 -19.44 -8.52
N GLY A 149 38.67 -18.21 -9.01
CA GLY A 149 39.26 -17.80 -10.26
C GLY A 149 40.80 -17.69 -10.26
N HIS A 150 41.44 -17.76 -9.09
CA HIS A 150 42.89 -17.50 -8.93
C HIS A 150 43.75 -18.78 -8.78
N ALA A 151 43.20 -19.98 -9.01
CA ALA A 151 43.89 -21.26 -8.78
C ALA A 151 44.37 -21.97 -10.07
N THR A 152 44.71 -21.23 -11.13
CA THR A 152 45.47 -21.79 -12.26
C THR A 152 46.84 -21.15 -12.30
N GLY A 153 47.77 -21.74 -11.54
CA GLY A 153 49.18 -21.47 -11.68
C GLY A 153 49.75 -22.07 -12.99
N PRO A 154 50.76 -21.45 -13.60
CA PRO A 154 51.30 -21.91 -14.88
C PRO A 154 51.96 -23.28 -14.73
N ALA A 155 51.62 -24.20 -15.63
CA ALA A 155 52.31 -25.44 -15.78
C ALA A 155 53.75 -25.12 -16.30
N ILE A 156 54.75 -25.41 -15.47
CA ILE A 156 56.16 -25.34 -15.88
C ILE A 156 56.41 -26.55 -16.75
N GLY A 157 56.52 -26.34 -18.04
CA GLY A 157 57.05 -27.35 -18.95
C GLY A 157 58.52 -27.59 -18.67
N LYS A 158 58.86 -28.83 -18.33
CA LYS A 158 60.24 -29.29 -18.41
C LYS A 158 60.47 -29.98 -19.72
N ASN A 159 61.48 -29.56 -20.37
CA ASN A 159 62.27 -30.09 -21.45
C ASN A 159 62.46 -31.60 -21.42
#